data_0527aa2294b76951cca42062b3b2566e
#
_entry.id   0527aa2294b76951cca42062b3b2566e
#
_cell.length_a   1.000
_cell.length_b   1.000
_cell.length_c   1.000
_cell.angle_alpha   90.00
_cell.angle_beta   90.00
_cell.angle_gamma   90.00
#
_symmetry.space_group_name_H-M   'P 1'
#
loop_
_entity.id
_entity.type
_entity.pdbx_description
1 polymer ?
#
loop_
_entity_poly.entity_id
_entity_poly.type
_entity_poly.pdbx_seq_one_letter_code
_entity_poly.pdbx_strand_id
1 'polypeptide(L)'
;EPLKIVAPPRSTRHEEPTVALQPLPPGMKHRFHAMVKPVGSMCNLDCTYCYYLHKEELLGQPRQPRMSDEMLERHIRQYIEAQTGDDVVFSWQGGEPTILGLAFFQQVVELQARYRKPGQRIQNDLQTNGTLLDEEWASFLKQQRFLVGLSCDGPQRLHDLYRTTKGGTPTHEKVVAAARMLKKHGVPFNALCVVNRENAKFPLDVYRHLTRELGAKRVQLIACVEPKVFRDVAPQRWDPAQLPVVGTPQAKPGAPDSVVTGW
;
A
#
# COMPACT_ATOMS: atom_id res chain seq x y z
N GLU A 1 -15.17 -29.89 -26.86
CA GLU A 1 -15.48 -30.35 -25.50
C GLU A 1 -14.80 -29.42 -24.49
N PRO A 2 -15.54 -28.84 -23.52
CA PRO A 2 -14.94 -27.96 -22.54
C PRO A 2 -14.16 -28.79 -21.52
N LEU A 3 -12.90 -28.42 -21.28
CA LEU A 3 -12.05 -28.98 -20.24
C LEU A 3 -12.73 -28.84 -18.87
N LYS A 4 -13.11 -29.99 -18.27
CA LYS A 4 -13.56 -30.07 -16.89
C LYS A 4 -12.34 -29.82 -15.96
N ILE A 5 -12.32 -28.68 -15.30
CA ILE A 5 -11.38 -28.42 -14.21
C ILE A 5 -11.86 -29.28 -13.03
N VAL A 6 -11.13 -30.38 -12.79
CA VAL A 6 -11.29 -31.20 -11.59
C VAL A 6 -10.56 -30.48 -10.46
N ALA A 7 -11.32 -30.03 -9.46
CA ALA A 7 -10.71 -29.47 -8.25
C ALA A 7 -9.80 -30.52 -7.59
N PRO A 8 -8.60 -30.16 -7.14
CA PRO A 8 -7.72 -31.09 -6.45
C PRO A 8 -8.41 -31.59 -5.16
N PRO A 9 -8.18 -32.83 -4.75
CA PRO A 9 -8.75 -33.37 -3.53
C PRO A 9 -8.32 -32.49 -2.34
N ARG A 10 -9.30 -32.19 -1.45
CA ARG A 10 -9.03 -31.48 -0.20
C ARG A 10 -7.96 -32.25 0.56
N SER A 11 -6.75 -31.65 0.65
CA SER A 11 -5.68 -32.20 1.44
C SER A 11 -6.17 -32.34 2.88
N THR A 12 -5.99 -33.51 3.46
CA THR A 12 -6.09 -33.75 4.90
C THR A 12 -5.32 -32.63 5.60
N ARG A 13 -5.99 -31.94 6.53
CA ARG A 13 -5.38 -30.88 7.35
C ARG A 13 -4.16 -31.50 8.02
N HIS A 14 -2.97 -31.20 7.51
CA HIS A 14 -1.79 -31.25 8.34
C HIS A 14 -1.98 -30.16 9.39
N GLU A 15 -2.05 -30.54 10.65
CA GLU A 15 -1.96 -29.60 11.76
C GLU A 15 -0.64 -28.86 11.56
N GLU A 16 -0.72 -27.62 11.12
CA GLU A 16 0.46 -26.73 11.09
C GLU A 16 0.96 -26.67 12.54
N PRO A 17 2.27 -26.83 12.77
CA PRO A 17 2.81 -26.68 14.10
C PRO A 17 2.44 -25.28 14.58
N THR A 18 1.53 -25.21 15.55
CA THR A 18 1.23 -23.99 16.27
C THR A 18 2.51 -23.55 16.94
N VAL A 19 3.16 -22.52 16.39
CA VAL A 19 4.26 -21.87 17.09
C VAL A 19 3.64 -21.24 18.33
N ALA A 20 3.80 -21.90 19.47
CA ALA A 20 3.42 -21.34 20.75
C ALA A 20 4.25 -20.07 20.96
N LEU A 21 3.61 -18.92 20.80
CA LEU A 21 4.25 -17.65 21.13
C LEU A 21 4.60 -17.69 22.62
N GLN A 22 5.87 -17.48 22.91
CA GLN A 22 6.31 -17.42 24.31
C GLN A 22 5.56 -16.27 25.01
N PRO A 23 5.08 -16.48 26.24
CA PRO A 23 4.44 -15.42 27.00
C PRO A 23 5.41 -14.25 27.14
N LEU A 24 4.91 -13.04 26.96
CA LEU A 24 5.71 -11.83 27.17
C LEU A 24 6.19 -11.72 28.61
N PRO A 25 7.38 -11.18 28.83
CA PRO A 25 7.86 -10.84 30.17
C PRO A 25 6.84 -9.99 30.92
N PRO A 26 6.74 -10.12 32.26
CA PRO A 26 5.85 -9.29 33.06
C PRO A 26 6.04 -7.80 32.78
N GLY A 27 4.94 -7.08 32.54
CA GLY A 27 4.95 -5.64 32.23
C GLY A 27 5.15 -5.27 30.77
N MET A 28 5.50 -6.23 29.88
CA MET A 28 5.57 -5.99 28.46
C MET A 28 4.19 -6.08 27.83
N LYS A 29 3.83 -5.06 27.02
CA LYS A 29 2.54 -5.01 26.32
C LYS A 29 2.71 -5.47 24.87
N HIS A 30 1.80 -6.32 24.38
CA HIS A 30 1.72 -6.65 22.97
C HIS A 30 1.40 -5.40 22.16
N ARG A 31 2.26 -5.10 21.19
CA ARG A 31 2.00 -4.07 20.18
C ARG A 31 2.08 -4.72 18.81
N PHE A 32 1.07 -4.52 18.01
CA PHE A 32 1.08 -4.94 16.62
C PHE A 32 0.46 -3.85 15.76
N HIS A 33 0.82 -3.83 14.50
CA HIS A 33 0.32 -2.88 13.53
C HIS A 33 -0.39 -3.62 12.41
N ALA A 34 -1.62 -3.22 12.12
CA ALA A 34 -2.40 -3.77 11.02
C ALA A 34 -2.50 -2.74 9.89
N MET A 35 -2.12 -3.18 8.69
CA MET A 35 -2.30 -2.43 7.46
C MET A 35 -3.60 -2.89 6.80
N VAL A 36 -4.49 -1.95 6.51
CA VAL A 36 -5.82 -2.23 5.96
C VAL A 36 -5.88 -1.86 4.50
N LYS A 37 -6.44 -2.76 3.69
CA LYS A 37 -6.64 -2.59 2.25
C LYS A 37 -8.12 -2.66 1.92
N PRO A 38 -8.88 -1.59 2.17
CA PRO A 38 -10.34 -1.62 2.13
C PRO A 38 -10.92 -1.81 0.72
N VAL A 39 -10.10 -1.61 -0.30
CA VAL A 39 -10.43 -1.83 -1.72
C VAL A 39 -9.62 -2.97 -2.35
N GLY A 40 -8.86 -3.74 -1.55
CA GLY A 40 -7.98 -4.77 -2.07
C GLY A 40 -6.96 -4.19 -3.06
N SER A 41 -6.95 -4.72 -4.29
CA SER A 41 -6.10 -4.30 -5.40
C SER A 41 -6.70 -3.20 -6.28
N MET A 42 -7.98 -2.84 -6.11
CA MET A 42 -8.67 -1.88 -6.97
C MET A 42 -7.97 -0.51 -6.96
N CYS A 43 -7.66 0.01 -8.15
CA CYS A 43 -7.00 1.29 -8.36
C CYS A 43 -7.57 2.00 -9.58
N ASN A 44 -7.51 3.33 -9.57
CA ASN A 44 -7.85 4.18 -10.72
C ASN A 44 -6.66 4.38 -11.68
N LEU A 45 -5.46 3.96 -11.29
CA LEU A 45 -4.25 3.95 -12.11
C LEU A 45 -3.91 2.53 -12.60
N ASP A 46 -3.03 2.47 -13.60
CA ASP A 46 -2.49 1.25 -14.18
C ASP A 46 -0.95 1.33 -14.23
N CYS A 47 -0.34 1.47 -13.06
CA CYS A 47 1.11 1.57 -12.96
C CYS A 47 1.77 0.26 -13.40
N THR A 48 2.61 0.29 -14.43
CA THR A 48 3.17 -0.90 -15.08
C THR A 48 3.90 -1.87 -14.15
N TYR A 49 4.52 -1.35 -13.08
CA TYR A 49 5.23 -2.15 -12.08
C TYR A 49 4.34 -2.56 -10.88
N CYS A 50 3.04 -2.21 -10.89
CA CYS A 50 2.19 -2.42 -9.74
C CYS A 50 1.96 -3.91 -9.46
N TYR A 51 2.48 -4.39 -8.35
CA TYR A 51 2.31 -5.79 -7.96
C TYR A 51 0.87 -6.15 -7.52
N TYR A 52 -0.02 -5.15 -7.40
CA TYR A 52 -1.44 -5.39 -7.12
C TYR A 52 -2.26 -5.74 -8.35
N LEU A 53 -1.86 -5.33 -9.56
CA LEU A 53 -2.66 -5.43 -10.78
C LEU A 53 -3.14 -6.85 -11.13
N HIS A 54 -2.41 -7.88 -10.68
CA HIS A 54 -2.73 -9.27 -10.99
C HIS A 54 -3.28 -10.07 -9.80
N LYS A 55 -3.44 -9.43 -8.64
CA LYS A 55 -3.90 -10.14 -7.44
C LYS A 55 -5.39 -10.46 -7.44
N GLU A 56 -6.19 -9.73 -8.20
CA GLU A 56 -7.60 -10.04 -8.38
C GLU A 56 -7.78 -11.44 -9.00
N GLU A 57 -6.99 -11.76 -10.02
CA GLU A 57 -6.98 -13.08 -10.66
C GLU A 57 -6.50 -14.18 -9.71
N LEU A 58 -5.43 -13.90 -8.96
CA LEU A 58 -4.84 -14.86 -8.01
C LEU A 58 -5.74 -15.17 -6.82
N LEU A 59 -6.46 -14.18 -6.32
CA LEU A 59 -7.28 -14.32 -5.13
C LEU A 59 -8.74 -14.67 -5.43
N GLY A 60 -9.13 -14.74 -6.71
CA GLY A 60 -10.52 -14.96 -7.11
C GLY A 60 -11.47 -13.90 -6.55
N GLN A 61 -10.97 -12.71 -6.28
CA GLN A 61 -11.74 -11.63 -5.67
C GLN A 61 -12.73 -11.02 -6.67
N PRO A 62 -13.85 -10.46 -6.19
CA PRO A 62 -14.76 -9.71 -7.05
C PRO A 62 -14.02 -8.56 -7.73
N ARG A 63 -14.44 -8.20 -8.95
CA ARG A 63 -13.80 -7.11 -9.73
C ARG A 63 -13.76 -5.75 -9.03
N GLN A 64 -14.57 -5.56 -8.00
CA GLN A 64 -14.61 -4.33 -7.20
C GLN A 64 -14.71 -4.71 -5.70
N PRO A 65 -13.59 -5.17 -5.12
CA PRO A 65 -13.59 -5.48 -3.71
C PRO A 65 -13.78 -4.18 -2.91
N ARG A 66 -14.75 -4.18 -2.02
CA ARG A 66 -15.01 -3.09 -1.09
C ARG A 66 -15.26 -3.67 0.29
N MET A 67 -14.60 -3.14 1.28
CA MET A 67 -14.90 -3.46 2.67
C MET A 67 -16.33 -3.00 2.99
N SER A 68 -17.16 -3.91 3.50
CA SER A 68 -18.52 -3.57 3.93
C SER A 68 -18.48 -2.73 5.22
N ASP A 69 -19.55 -1.97 5.46
CA ASP A 69 -19.66 -1.15 6.68
C ASP A 69 -19.60 -2.01 7.95
N GLU A 70 -20.20 -3.21 7.91
CA GLU A 70 -20.13 -4.18 9.01
C GLU A 70 -18.67 -4.65 9.26
N MET A 71 -17.94 -4.94 8.18
CA MET A 71 -16.54 -5.36 8.28
C MET A 71 -15.66 -4.22 8.77
N LEU A 72 -15.90 -2.99 8.32
CA LEU A 72 -15.21 -1.80 8.78
C LEU A 72 -15.40 -1.60 10.28
N GLU A 73 -16.65 -1.64 10.75
CA GLU A 73 -16.96 -1.48 12.18
C GLU A 73 -16.32 -2.59 13.01
N ARG A 74 -16.43 -3.85 12.55
CA ARG A 74 -15.80 -5.01 13.22
C ARG A 74 -14.29 -4.84 13.30
N HIS A 75 -13.64 -4.45 12.20
CA HIS A 75 -12.20 -4.23 12.17
C HIS A 75 -11.78 -3.13 13.14
N ILE A 76 -12.42 -1.96 13.10
CA ILE A 76 -12.06 -0.83 13.96
C ILE A 76 -12.23 -1.20 15.43
N ARG A 77 -13.37 -1.80 15.79
CA ARG A 77 -13.64 -2.22 17.16
C ARG A 77 -12.61 -3.22 17.66
N GLN A 78 -12.42 -4.33 16.95
CA GLN A 78 -11.50 -5.40 17.37
C GLN A 78 -10.05 -4.92 17.42
N TYR A 79 -9.63 -4.07 16.47
CA TYR A 79 -8.28 -3.54 16.45
C TYR A 79 -8.02 -2.64 17.66
N ILE A 80 -8.95 -1.75 18.00
CA ILE A 80 -8.85 -0.89 19.19
C ILE A 80 -8.87 -1.73 20.48
N GLU A 81 -9.77 -2.71 20.56
CA GLU A 81 -9.89 -3.60 21.72
C GLU A 81 -8.62 -4.40 21.98
N ALA A 82 -7.98 -4.89 20.90
CA ALA A 82 -6.77 -5.70 20.98
C ALA A 82 -5.50 -4.88 21.34
N GLN A 83 -5.50 -3.57 21.11
CA GLN A 83 -4.37 -2.73 21.46
C GLN A 83 -4.28 -2.52 22.99
N THR A 84 -3.10 -2.76 23.52
CA THR A 84 -2.81 -2.59 24.96
C THR A 84 -2.08 -1.27 25.28
N GLY A 85 -1.66 -0.53 24.25
CA GLY A 85 -0.98 0.76 24.38
C GLY A 85 -1.94 1.93 24.18
N ASP A 86 -1.45 3.13 24.51
CA ASP A 86 -2.20 4.37 24.36
C ASP A 86 -2.26 4.87 22.91
N ASP A 87 -1.24 4.55 22.11
CA ASP A 87 -1.20 4.92 20.69
C ASP A 87 -1.73 3.78 19.82
N VAL A 88 -2.77 4.08 19.04
CA VAL A 88 -3.38 3.15 18.08
C VAL A 88 -3.29 3.76 16.69
N VAL A 89 -2.50 3.13 15.82
CA VAL A 89 -2.24 3.62 14.46
C VAL A 89 -3.00 2.77 13.45
N PHE A 90 -3.84 3.42 12.64
CA PHE A 90 -4.51 2.81 11.51
C PHE A 90 -3.81 3.21 10.22
N SER A 91 -3.38 2.23 9.43
CA SER A 91 -2.75 2.45 8.11
C SER A 91 -3.66 1.98 6.99
N TRP A 92 -4.13 2.93 6.19
CA TRP A 92 -5.04 2.72 5.08
C TRP A 92 -4.27 2.70 3.77
N GLN A 93 -4.24 1.55 3.13
CA GLN A 93 -3.46 1.30 1.92
C GLN A 93 -4.26 0.44 0.93
N GLY A 94 -3.61 -0.13 -0.05
CA GLY A 94 -4.19 -1.04 -1.03
C GLY A 94 -3.91 -0.61 -2.46
N GLY A 95 -4.85 -0.81 -3.36
CA GLY A 95 -4.79 -0.22 -4.69
C GLY A 95 -4.83 1.30 -4.59
N GLU A 96 -6.01 1.90 -4.54
CA GLU A 96 -6.17 3.32 -4.21
C GLU A 96 -7.34 3.50 -3.24
N PRO A 97 -7.09 3.69 -1.94
CA PRO A 97 -8.14 3.74 -0.93
C PRO A 97 -9.10 4.93 -1.10
N THR A 98 -8.68 6.04 -1.73
CA THR A 98 -9.54 7.21 -1.93
C THR A 98 -10.69 6.97 -2.93
N ILE A 99 -10.67 5.85 -3.67
CA ILE A 99 -11.81 5.42 -4.51
C ILE A 99 -13.08 5.20 -3.68
N LEU A 100 -12.95 4.87 -2.40
CA LEU A 100 -14.11 4.71 -1.51
C LEU A 100 -14.85 6.02 -1.23
N GLY A 101 -14.23 7.15 -1.55
CA GLY A 101 -14.77 8.48 -1.31
C GLY A 101 -14.60 8.95 0.12
N LEU A 102 -14.84 10.24 0.32
CA LEU A 102 -14.64 10.91 1.60
C LEU A 102 -15.57 10.37 2.70
N ALA A 103 -16.81 10.03 2.35
CA ALA A 103 -17.82 9.51 3.29
C ALA A 103 -17.35 8.24 4.01
N PHE A 104 -16.61 7.36 3.33
CA PHE A 104 -16.03 6.17 3.98
C PHE A 104 -15.05 6.56 5.09
N PHE A 105 -14.21 7.53 4.86
CA PHE A 105 -13.22 7.97 5.86
C PHE A 105 -13.84 8.81 6.99
N GLN A 106 -14.93 9.51 6.72
CA GLN A 106 -15.75 10.13 7.77
C GLN A 106 -16.33 9.05 8.70
N GLN A 107 -16.90 7.98 8.14
CA GLN A 107 -17.38 6.84 8.92
C GLN A 107 -16.23 6.15 9.71
N VAL A 108 -15.04 6.01 9.12
CA VAL A 108 -13.85 5.51 9.85
C VAL A 108 -13.62 6.30 11.12
N VAL A 109 -13.56 7.61 11.04
CA VAL A 109 -13.27 8.49 12.19
C VAL A 109 -14.40 8.45 13.22
N GLU A 110 -15.66 8.41 12.80
CA GLU A 110 -16.80 8.25 13.68
C GLU A 110 -16.75 6.94 14.48
N LEU A 111 -16.45 5.83 13.79
CA LEU A 111 -16.30 4.53 14.45
C LEU A 111 -15.10 4.49 15.39
N GLN A 112 -13.98 5.07 14.99
CA GLN A 112 -12.80 5.21 15.86
C GLN A 112 -13.14 6.01 17.14
N ALA A 113 -13.86 7.11 17.00
CA ALA A 113 -14.29 7.92 18.15
C ALA A 113 -15.24 7.13 19.08
N ARG A 114 -16.14 6.31 18.51
CA ARG A 114 -17.09 5.48 19.25
C ARG A 114 -16.39 4.41 20.11
N TYR A 115 -15.36 3.75 19.54
CA TYR A 115 -14.70 2.60 20.19
C TYR A 115 -13.41 2.95 20.94
N ARG A 116 -12.92 4.18 20.82
CA ARG A 116 -11.70 4.64 21.50
C ARG A 116 -11.85 4.51 23.01
N LYS A 117 -10.88 3.83 23.63
CA LYS A 117 -10.80 3.72 25.10
C LYS A 117 -10.29 5.03 25.73
N PRO A 118 -10.64 5.32 26.98
CA PRO A 118 -10.06 6.45 27.72
C PRO A 118 -8.52 6.41 27.67
N GLY A 119 -7.89 7.55 27.40
CA GLY A 119 -6.43 7.67 27.30
C GLY A 119 -5.83 7.28 25.95
N GLN A 120 -6.54 6.56 25.08
CA GLN A 120 -6.00 6.19 23.77
C GLN A 120 -5.95 7.38 22.80
N ARG A 121 -4.87 7.43 22.02
CA ARG A 121 -4.65 8.37 20.90
C ARG A 121 -4.76 7.61 19.59
N ILE A 122 -5.77 7.91 18.80
CA ILE A 122 -5.94 7.33 17.48
C ILE A 122 -5.16 8.19 16.48
N GLN A 123 -4.37 7.52 15.64
CA GLN A 123 -3.64 8.11 14.53
C GLN A 123 -4.02 7.39 13.25
N ASN A 124 -4.10 8.13 12.16
CA ASN A 124 -4.38 7.58 10.84
C ASN A 124 -3.30 7.98 9.86
N ASP A 125 -2.81 7.03 9.07
CA ASP A 125 -2.08 7.31 7.85
C ASP A 125 -2.82 6.78 6.63
N LEU A 126 -2.69 7.49 5.51
CA LEU A 126 -3.33 7.21 4.24
C LEU A 126 -2.29 7.19 3.15
N GLN A 127 -2.04 6.02 2.56
CA GLN A 127 -1.21 5.92 1.37
C GLN A 127 -2.08 6.07 0.13
N THR A 128 -1.78 7.05 -0.71
CA THR A 128 -2.55 7.38 -1.91
C THR A 128 -1.65 7.78 -3.09
N ASN A 129 -2.15 7.56 -4.30
CA ASN A 129 -1.55 8.14 -5.50
C ASN A 129 -1.88 9.64 -5.67
N GLY A 130 -2.76 10.19 -4.85
CA GLY A 130 -3.09 11.60 -4.79
C GLY A 130 -3.98 12.14 -5.91
N THR A 131 -4.30 11.35 -6.93
CA THR A 131 -5.00 11.86 -8.13
C THR A 131 -6.49 12.14 -7.92
N LEU A 132 -7.06 11.68 -6.80
CA LEU A 132 -8.47 11.88 -6.42
C LEU A 132 -8.64 12.84 -5.24
N LEU A 133 -7.54 13.42 -4.73
CA LEU A 133 -7.60 14.39 -3.65
C LEU A 133 -8.08 15.74 -4.17
N ASP A 134 -9.01 16.37 -3.44
CA ASP A 134 -9.54 17.69 -3.66
C ASP A 134 -9.50 18.55 -2.38
N GLU A 135 -10.06 19.75 -2.42
CA GLU A 135 -10.08 20.68 -1.28
C GLU A 135 -10.88 20.12 -0.08
N GLU A 136 -11.93 19.34 -0.31
CA GLU A 136 -12.70 18.69 0.76
C GLU A 136 -11.87 17.63 1.45
N TRP A 137 -11.17 16.79 0.67
CA TRP A 137 -10.20 15.83 1.18
C TRP A 137 -9.11 16.50 2.01
N ALA A 138 -8.51 17.58 1.49
CA ALA A 138 -7.44 18.26 2.20
C ALA A 138 -7.91 18.85 3.53
N SER A 139 -9.11 19.45 3.56
CA SER A 139 -9.74 19.95 4.78
C SER A 139 -9.98 18.84 5.81
N PHE A 140 -10.56 17.73 5.37
CA PHE A 140 -10.80 16.56 6.21
C PHE A 140 -9.51 15.97 6.78
N LEU A 141 -8.50 15.71 5.92
CA LEU A 141 -7.22 15.15 6.33
C LEU A 141 -6.51 16.03 7.36
N LYS A 142 -6.61 17.36 7.21
CA LYS A 142 -6.10 18.32 8.19
C LYS A 142 -6.85 18.25 9.51
N GLN A 143 -8.19 18.32 9.45
CA GLN A 143 -9.04 18.31 10.63
C GLN A 143 -8.85 17.03 11.45
N GLN A 144 -8.78 15.89 10.77
CA GLN A 144 -8.62 14.58 11.39
C GLN A 144 -7.15 14.16 11.62
N ARG A 145 -6.20 15.07 11.32
CA ARG A 145 -4.76 14.89 11.55
C ARG A 145 -4.17 13.64 10.90
N PHE A 146 -4.62 13.32 9.69
CA PHE A 146 -4.03 12.23 8.92
C PHE A 146 -2.59 12.57 8.51
N LEU A 147 -1.73 11.54 8.52
CA LEU A 147 -0.46 11.57 7.80
C LEU A 147 -0.68 10.99 6.40
N VAL A 148 -0.30 11.71 5.37
CA VAL A 148 -0.45 11.24 3.99
C VAL A 148 0.87 10.67 3.48
N GLY A 149 0.81 9.46 2.91
CA GLY A 149 1.86 8.89 2.10
C GLY A 149 1.54 9.13 0.62
N LEU A 150 2.13 10.16 0.02
CA LEU A 150 1.88 10.54 -1.37
C LEU A 150 2.84 9.83 -2.32
N SER A 151 2.31 9.06 -3.25
CA SER A 151 3.10 8.29 -4.21
C SER A 151 3.66 9.16 -5.34
N CYS A 152 4.98 9.27 -5.45
CA CYS A 152 5.66 10.00 -6.53
C CYS A 152 7.05 9.43 -6.79
N ASP A 153 7.36 9.11 -8.06
CA ASP A 153 8.62 8.45 -8.44
C ASP A 153 9.71 9.42 -8.94
N GLY A 154 9.54 10.72 -8.71
CA GLY A 154 10.48 11.76 -9.10
C GLY A 154 9.92 12.72 -10.14
N PRO A 155 10.78 13.39 -10.93
CA PRO A 155 10.37 14.33 -11.98
C PRO A 155 9.41 13.71 -12.99
N GLN A 156 8.63 14.54 -13.67
CA GLN A 156 7.60 14.13 -14.63
C GLN A 156 8.09 13.06 -15.61
N ARG A 157 9.25 13.27 -16.23
CA ARG A 157 9.85 12.33 -17.20
C ARG A 157 10.09 10.92 -16.64
N LEU A 158 10.26 10.76 -15.33
CA LEU A 158 10.48 9.47 -14.67
C LEU A 158 9.19 8.91 -14.09
N HIS A 159 8.35 9.76 -13.50
CA HIS A 159 7.09 9.37 -12.91
C HIS A 159 6.11 8.84 -13.96
N ASP A 160 5.92 9.58 -15.05
CA ASP A 160 4.94 9.29 -16.09
C ASP A 160 5.31 8.11 -17.00
N LEU A 161 6.55 7.58 -16.89
CA LEU A 161 6.93 6.36 -17.57
C LEU A 161 6.11 5.14 -17.15
N TYR A 162 5.75 5.09 -15.85
CA TYR A 162 5.13 3.90 -15.26
C TYR A 162 3.84 4.19 -14.50
N ARG A 163 3.62 5.44 -14.04
CA ARG A 163 2.40 5.82 -13.31
C ARG A 163 1.41 6.52 -14.22
N THR A 164 0.62 5.75 -14.91
CA THR A 164 -0.40 6.25 -15.83
C THR A 164 -1.80 5.86 -15.37
N THR A 165 -2.80 6.55 -15.90
CA THR A 165 -4.20 6.11 -15.78
C THR A 165 -4.42 4.83 -16.60
N LYS A 166 -5.58 4.17 -16.42
CA LYS A 166 -6.00 3.02 -17.25
C LYS A 166 -6.07 3.33 -18.75
N GLY A 167 -6.20 4.59 -19.12
CA GLY A 167 -6.16 5.07 -20.49
C GLY A 167 -4.79 5.57 -20.95
N GLY A 168 -3.72 5.31 -20.19
CA GLY A 168 -2.33 5.70 -20.55
C GLY A 168 -2.01 7.17 -20.34
N THR A 169 -2.90 7.96 -19.69
CA THR A 169 -2.66 9.39 -19.44
C THR A 169 -1.66 9.59 -18.31
N PRO A 170 -0.68 10.51 -18.47
CA PRO A 170 0.25 10.91 -17.42
C PRO A 170 -0.45 11.40 -16.14
N THR A 171 0.20 11.22 -14.98
CA THR A 171 -0.40 11.54 -13.68
C THR A 171 0.42 12.50 -12.83
N HIS A 172 1.66 12.78 -13.19
CA HIS A 172 2.59 13.61 -12.41
C HIS A 172 2.01 14.97 -12.03
N GLU A 173 1.39 15.69 -12.97
CA GLU A 173 0.81 17.01 -12.71
C GLU A 173 -0.28 16.96 -11.64
N LYS A 174 -1.13 15.92 -11.65
CA LYS A 174 -2.16 15.70 -10.61
C LYS A 174 -1.54 15.46 -9.24
N VAL A 175 -0.45 14.69 -9.18
CA VAL A 175 0.28 14.42 -7.93
C VAL A 175 0.92 15.69 -7.38
N VAL A 176 1.53 16.51 -8.24
CA VAL A 176 2.10 17.80 -7.83
C VAL A 176 1.01 18.77 -7.36
N ALA A 177 -0.14 18.79 -8.03
CA ALA A 177 -1.30 19.59 -7.61
C ALA A 177 -1.80 19.14 -6.22
N ALA A 178 -1.92 17.83 -5.99
CA ALA A 178 -2.27 17.27 -4.69
C ALA A 178 -1.27 17.67 -3.60
N ALA A 179 0.04 17.59 -3.87
CA ALA A 179 1.07 18.01 -2.93
C ALA A 179 0.97 19.50 -2.57
N ARG A 180 0.72 20.36 -3.56
CA ARG A 180 0.52 21.80 -3.34
C ARG A 180 -0.70 22.06 -2.47
N MET A 181 -1.80 21.37 -2.73
CA MET A 181 -3.04 21.47 -1.97
C MET A 181 -2.84 20.99 -0.52
N LEU A 182 -2.21 19.83 -0.30
CA LEU A 182 -1.88 19.33 1.04
C LEU A 182 -1.03 20.35 1.81
N LYS A 183 -0.03 20.98 1.16
CA LYS A 183 0.78 22.04 1.77
C LYS A 183 -0.05 23.28 2.10
N LYS A 184 -0.90 23.73 1.20
CA LYS A 184 -1.81 24.88 1.40
C LYS A 184 -2.68 24.68 2.66
N HIS A 185 -3.20 23.48 2.86
CA HIS A 185 -4.00 23.12 4.04
C HIS A 185 -3.17 22.74 5.27
N GLY A 186 -1.85 22.67 5.15
CA GLY A 186 -0.98 22.25 6.26
C GLY A 186 -1.15 20.79 6.66
N VAL A 187 -1.52 19.92 5.71
CA VAL A 187 -1.58 18.46 5.90
C VAL A 187 -0.16 17.90 5.81
N PRO A 188 0.32 17.17 6.82
CA PRO A 188 1.65 16.54 6.73
C PRO A 188 1.64 15.39 5.72
N PHE A 189 2.67 15.33 4.87
CA PHE A 189 2.83 14.20 3.96
C PHE A 189 4.29 13.78 3.80
N ASN A 190 4.46 12.50 3.50
CA ASN A 190 5.72 11.89 3.09
C ASN A 190 5.62 11.50 1.62
N ALA A 191 6.73 11.51 0.88
CA ALA A 191 6.79 10.97 -0.47
C ALA A 191 7.13 9.48 -0.44
N LEU A 192 6.38 8.67 -1.18
CA LEU A 192 6.62 7.25 -1.39
C LEU A 192 7.09 7.06 -2.82
N CYS A 193 8.33 6.64 -3.01
CA CYS A 193 8.96 6.48 -4.30
C CYS A 193 9.31 5.01 -4.56
N VAL A 194 8.77 4.44 -5.61
CA VAL A 194 9.20 3.13 -6.10
C VAL A 194 10.47 3.33 -6.92
N VAL A 195 11.56 2.74 -6.43
CA VAL A 195 12.86 2.76 -7.12
C VAL A 195 12.84 1.69 -8.19
N ASN A 196 12.88 2.11 -9.45
CA ASN A 196 12.86 1.28 -10.64
C ASN A 196 14.11 1.50 -11.49
N ARG A 197 14.24 0.71 -12.56
CA ARG A 197 15.42 0.76 -13.45
C ARG A 197 15.70 2.16 -14.01
N GLU A 198 14.68 2.95 -14.29
CA GLU A 198 14.87 4.24 -14.94
C GLU A 198 15.18 5.34 -13.94
N ASN A 199 14.43 5.45 -12.84
CA ASN A 199 14.67 6.51 -11.87
C ASN A 199 15.94 6.28 -11.03
N ALA A 200 16.38 5.04 -10.86
CA ALA A 200 17.64 4.70 -10.20
C ALA A 200 18.89 5.28 -10.91
N LYS A 201 18.79 5.59 -12.19
CA LYS A 201 19.85 6.26 -12.96
C LYS A 201 20.01 7.73 -12.59
N PHE A 202 19.01 8.33 -11.95
CA PHE A 202 18.94 9.76 -11.65
C PHE A 202 18.61 10.05 -10.18
N PRO A 203 19.35 9.46 -9.21
CA PRO A 203 18.98 9.49 -7.80
C PRO A 203 18.93 10.92 -7.23
N LEU A 204 19.80 11.81 -7.66
CA LEU A 204 19.80 13.20 -7.21
C LEU A 204 18.63 14.01 -7.75
N ASP A 205 18.22 13.77 -8.99
CA ASP A 205 17.04 14.43 -9.57
C ASP A 205 15.78 13.98 -8.85
N VAL A 206 15.65 12.68 -8.60
CA VAL A 206 14.54 12.11 -7.83
C VAL A 206 14.49 12.72 -6.44
N TYR A 207 15.61 12.70 -5.72
CA TYR A 207 15.69 13.25 -4.36
C TYR A 207 15.35 14.75 -4.32
N ARG A 208 15.91 15.56 -5.23
CA ARG A 208 15.65 16.99 -5.31
C ARG A 208 14.17 17.27 -5.62
N HIS A 209 13.59 16.53 -6.56
CA HIS A 209 12.17 16.66 -6.90
C HIS A 209 11.29 16.37 -5.69
N LEU A 210 11.49 15.23 -5.02
CA LEU A 210 10.65 14.82 -3.89
C LEU A 210 10.78 15.77 -2.69
N THR A 211 11.98 16.27 -2.41
CA THR A 211 12.22 17.10 -1.22
C THR A 211 12.01 18.59 -1.46
N ARG A 212 12.41 19.13 -2.60
CA ARG A 212 12.37 20.57 -2.87
C ARG A 212 11.12 20.99 -3.65
N GLU A 213 10.81 20.30 -4.74
CA GLU A 213 9.70 20.67 -5.61
C GLU A 213 8.36 20.16 -5.06
N LEU A 214 8.27 18.86 -4.76
CA LEU A 214 7.09 18.28 -4.10
C LEU A 214 6.98 18.78 -2.66
N GLY A 215 8.11 18.95 -1.97
CA GLY A 215 8.19 19.50 -0.62
C GLY A 215 7.91 18.47 0.47
N ALA A 216 8.15 17.20 0.22
CA ALA A 216 8.02 16.15 1.21
C ALA A 216 9.11 16.27 2.29
N LYS A 217 8.71 16.12 3.56
CA LYS A 217 9.64 16.14 4.69
C LYS A 217 10.41 14.83 4.86
N ARG A 218 9.78 13.74 4.46
CA ARG A 218 10.38 12.39 4.50
C ARG A 218 10.14 11.71 3.16
N VAL A 219 11.11 10.93 2.74
CA VAL A 219 11.04 10.11 1.52
C VAL A 219 11.23 8.67 1.92
N GLN A 220 10.30 7.83 1.51
CA GLN A 220 10.41 6.38 1.60
C GLN A 220 10.74 5.83 0.22
N LEU A 221 11.89 5.20 0.09
CA LEU A 221 12.32 4.52 -1.12
C LEU A 221 11.89 3.05 -1.02
N ILE A 222 11.17 2.58 -2.01
CA ILE A 222 10.61 1.23 -2.06
C ILE A 222 11.19 0.52 -3.28
N ALA A 223 11.87 -0.60 -3.08
CA ALA A 223 12.41 -1.37 -4.18
C ALA A 223 11.27 -1.89 -5.08
N CYS A 224 11.41 -1.71 -6.39
CA CYS A 224 10.47 -2.25 -7.36
C CYS A 224 10.56 -3.77 -7.39
N VAL A 225 9.42 -4.45 -7.35
CA VAL A 225 9.32 -5.91 -7.47
C VAL A 225 8.66 -6.24 -8.82
N GLU A 226 9.25 -7.18 -9.57
CA GLU A 226 8.76 -7.55 -10.89
C GLU A 226 7.41 -8.28 -10.81
N PRO A 227 6.33 -7.74 -11.40
CA PRO A 227 5.02 -8.39 -11.36
C PRO A 227 4.99 -9.77 -12.04
N LYS A 228 5.80 -9.99 -13.08
CA LYS A 228 5.86 -11.27 -13.79
C LYS A 228 6.36 -12.40 -12.90
N VAL A 229 7.35 -12.13 -12.06
CA VAL A 229 7.87 -13.11 -11.08
C VAL A 229 6.81 -13.48 -10.07
N PHE A 230 5.94 -12.57 -9.71
CA PHE A 230 4.84 -12.82 -8.78
C PHE A 230 3.79 -13.78 -9.35
N ARG A 231 3.53 -13.77 -10.66
CA ARG A 231 2.62 -14.73 -11.31
C ARG A 231 3.12 -16.16 -11.23
N ASP A 232 4.42 -16.33 -11.37
CA ASP A 232 5.03 -17.66 -11.42
C ASP A 232 5.27 -18.23 -10.03
N VAL A 233 5.41 -17.38 -9.01
CA VAL A 233 5.89 -17.75 -7.68
C VAL A 233 4.80 -17.67 -6.61
N ALA A 234 3.84 -16.75 -6.72
CA ALA A 234 2.84 -16.50 -5.68
C ALA A 234 1.93 -17.69 -5.34
N PRO A 235 1.57 -18.61 -6.27
CA PRO A 235 0.78 -19.80 -5.96
C PRO A 235 1.62 -20.97 -5.44
N GLN A 236 2.93 -20.91 -5.53
CA GLN A 236 3.81 -22.00 -5.15
C GLN A 236 4.34 -21.80 -3.72
N ARG A 237 4.51 -22.89 -2.99
CA ARG A 237 5.21 -22.83 -1.70
C ARG A 237 6.65 -22.42 -1.96
N TRP A 238 7.04 -21.31 -1.38
CA TRP A 238 8.41 -20.83 -1.43
C TRP A 238 9.33 -21.83 -0.72
N ASP A 239 10.28 -22.36 -1.47
CA ASP A 239 11.43 -23.01 -0.89
C ASP A 239 12.58 -22.00 -0.84
N PRO A 240 12.95 -21.48 0.35
CA PRO A 240 14.03 -20.50 0.48
C PRO A 240 15.37 -20.99 -0.07
N ALA A 241 15.58 -22.33 -0.11
CA ALA A 241 16.79 -22.93 -0.65
C ALA A 241 16.88 -22.85 -2.18
N GLN A 242 15.77 -22.62 -2.87
CA GLN A 242 15.71 -22.49 -4.33
C GLN A 242 15.79 -21.03 -4.81
N LEU A 243 15.70 -20.07 -3.89
CA LEU A 243 15.80 -18.66 -4.27
C LEU A 243 17.26 -18.28 -4.49
N PRO A 244 17.59 -17.67 -5.63
CA PRO A 244 18.95 -17.19 -5.88
C PRO A 244 19.28 -16.07 -4.89
N VAL A 245 20.45 -16.16 -4.28
CA VAL A 245 20.94 -15.11 -3.40
C VAL A 245 21.33 -13.89 -4.24
N VAL A 246 20.84 -12.71 -3.85
CA VAL A 246 21.16 -11.44 -4.50
C VAL A 246 22.68 -11.26 -4.62
N GLY A 247 23.14 -10.85 -5.81
CA GLY A 247 24.56 -10.67 -6.11
C GLY A 247 25.30 -11.94 -6.54
N THR A 248 24.61 -13.09 -6.61
CA THR A 248 25.22 -14.33 -7.15
C THR A 248 25.01 -14.46 -8.67
N PRO A 249 25.84 -15.25 -9.38
CA PRO A 249 25.65 -15.49 -10.82
C PRO A 249 24.32 -16.14 -11.19
N GLN A 250 23.65 -16.79 -10.21
CA GLN A 250 22.34 -17.41 -10.38
C GLN A 250 21.20 -16.36 -10.32
N ALA A 251 21.42 -15.22 -9.68
CA ALA A 251 20.51 -14.09 -9.71
C ALA A 251 20.60 -13.42 -11.08
N LYS A 252 19.83 -13.94 -12.05
CA LYS A 252 19.82 -13.37 -13.41
C LYS A 252 19.34 -11.93 -13.37
N PRO A 253 20.02 -10.99 -14.05
CA PRO A 253 19.47 -9.67 -14.26
C PRO A 253 18.09 -9.82 -14.91
N GLY A 254 17.14 -8.96 -14.52
CA GLY A 254 15.79 -8.96 -15.09
C GLY A 254 15.84 -8.90 -16.63
N ALA A 255 14.79 -9.40 -17.28
CA ALA A 255 14.66 -9.31 -18.72
C ALA A 255 14.92 -7.88 -19.23
N PRO A 256 15.33 -7.66 -20.48
CA PRO A 256 15.62 -6.33 -21.02
C PRO A 256 14.46 -5.34 -20.87
N ASP A 257 13.22 -5.86 -20.87
CA ASP A 257 11.97 -5.10 -20.66
C ASP A 257 11.55 -4.95 -19.19
N SER A 258 12.31 -5.54 -18.26
CA SER A 258 12.03 -5.44 -16.82
C SER A 258 12.17 -4.01 -16.31
N VAL A 259 11.25 -3.61 -15.45
CA VAL A 259 11.28 -2.31 -14.75
C VAL A 259 12.05 -2.36 -13.45
N VAL A 260 12.49 -3.54 -13.03
CA VAL A 260 13.27 -3.75 -11.80
C VAL A 260 14.72 -3.35 -12.03
N THR A 261 15.32 -2.69 -11.03
CA THR A 261 16.77 -2.49 -11.00
C THR A 261 17.46 -3.85 -10.87
N GLY A 262 18.47 -4.11 -11.67
CA GLY A 262 19.34 -5.25 -11.40
C GLY A 262 20.07 -5.04 -10.06
N TRP A 263 19.80 -5.90 -9.11
CA TRP A 263 20.51 -5.96 -7.83
C TRP A 263 21.67 -6.94 -7.94
#